data_5c12dc33459bbd955d3865aa40604daa
#
_entry.id   5c12dc33459bbd955d3865aa40604daa
#
_cell.length_a   1.000
_cell.length_b   1.000
_cell.length_c   1.000
_cell.angle_alpha   90.00
_cell.angle_beta   90.00
_cell.angle_gamma   90.00
#
_symmetry.space_group_name_H-M   'P 1'
#
loop_
_entity.id
_entity.type
_entity.pdbx_description
1 polymer ?
#
loop_
_entity_poly.entity_id
_entity_poly.type
_entity_poly.pdbx_seq_one_letter_code
_entity_poly.pdbx_strand_id
1 'polypeptide(L)'
;LTYSTSLSGRFLSISVRDMTPEEYMDALGFSEEEKDWAALLYSTLTEEQKLTYEDSDGDGYYNTEYGDITFADAETPVVYYNQTDARWGNKMYGKSGTIGEAGCGPTALAIVVASMTEHQVTPYDVAQWSVENGYRCEGNGSYHSLIPAGGEHYGLTVTGIGNDSKRLVEALNEGKLVIAIMSKGHFTSSGHFIVLRGVTEDGNILVADPASVKRSNQEWALGIITNEASRRAGSGGPFWVFSD
;
A
#
# COMPACT_ATOMS: atom_id res chain seq x y z
N LEU A 1 11.50 -0.42 14.66
CA LEU A 1 11.38 0.71 15.61
C LEU A 1 12.69 1.44 15.65
N THR A 2 12.78 2.60 15.03
CA THR A 2 13.88 3.54 15.26
C THR A 2 13.41 4.59 16.23
N TYR A 3 13.85 4.48 17.48
CA TYR A 3 13.68 5.53 18.46
C TYR A 3 14.72 6.61 18.20
N SER A 4 14.30 7.76 17.71
CA SER A 4 15.13 8.95 17.73
C SER A 4 14.98 9.62 19.08
N THR A 5 15.82 9.28 20.02
CA THR A 5 16.04 10.10 21.20
C THR A 5 17.34 10.87 21.04
N SER A 6 17.27 12.18 21.11
CA SER A 6 18.39 13.11 20.98
C SER A 6 19.37 13.08 22.19
N LEU A 7 19.43 11.99 22.93
CA LEU A 7 20.15 11.94 24.19
C LEU A 7 21.63 11.50 24.09
N SER A 8 22.12 11.02 22.96
CA SER A 8 23.53 10.63 22.90
C SER A 8 24.25 10.65 21.56
N GLY A 9 23.66 11.17 20.50
CA GLY A 9 24.34 11.33 19.20
C GLY A 9 24.84 10.04 18.54
N ARG A 10 24.27 8.90 18.86
CA ARG A 10 24.58 7.61 18.23
C ARG A 10 23.42 7.15 17.37
N PHE A 11 23.63 7.20 16.05
CA PHE A 11 22.76 6.54 15.09
C PHE A 11 23.32 5.14 14.80
N LEU A 12 22.55 4.11 15.12
CA LEU A 12 22.80 2.75 14.69
C LEU A 12 21.56 2.26 13.94
N SER A 13 21.69 2.02 12.66
CA SER A 13 20.69 1.26 11.90
C SER A 13 20.97 -0.22 12.11
N ILE A 14 20.20 -0.89 12.95
CA ILE A 14 20.24 -2.35 13.13
C ILE A 14 18.97 -2.91 12.46
N SER A 15 19.14 -3.93 11.63
CA SER A 15 18.01 -4.69 11.08
C SER A 15 17.37 -5.50 12.21
N VAL A 16 16.16 -5.13 12.62
CA VAL A 16 15.47 -5.61 13.83
C VAL A 16 14.49 -6.73 13.53
N ARG A 17 14.83 -7.67 12.67
CA ARG A 17 13.87 -8.66 12.16
C ARG A 17 13.32 -9.66 13.17
N ASP A 18 14.00 -9.90 14.32
CA ASP A 18 13.64 -10.95 15.25
C ASP A 18 13.88 -10.58 16.73
N MET A 19 13.92 -9.30 17.06
CA MET A 19 14.14 -8.85 18.43
C MET A 19 12.85 -8.40 19.09
N THR A 20 12.65 -8.79 20.36
CA THR A 20 11.62 -8.14 21.19
C THR A 20 12.00 -6.66 21.41
N PRO A 21 11.04 -5.77 21.76
CA PRO A 21 11.33 -4.39 22.08
C PRO A 21 12.42 -4.24 23.17
N GLU A 22 12.46 -5.16 24.11
CA GLU A 22 13.44 -5.21 25.20
C GLU A 22 14.84 -5.55 24.70
N GLU A 23 14.96 -6.61 23.90
CA GLU A 23 16.24 -7.01 23.27
C GLU A 23 16.80 -5.92 22.35
N TYR A 24 15.92 -5.17 21.69
CA TYR A 24 16.31 -4.05 20.84
C TYR A 24 16.86 -2.87 21.66
N MET A 25 16.19 -2.54 22.76
CA MET A 25 16.67 -1.50 23.67
C MET A 25 17.98 -1.90 24.32
N ASP A 26 18.18 -3.20 24.64
CA ASP A 26 19.45 -3.74 25.11
C ASP A 26 20.57 -3.57 24.08
N ALA A 27 20.30 -3.91 22.83
CA ALA A 27 21.26 -3.78 21.74
C ALA A 27 21.68 -2.32 21.49
N LEU A 28 20.79 -1.36 21.78
CA LEU A 28 21.07 0.08 21.70
C LEU A 28 21.77 0.63 22.95
N GLY A 29 21.92 -0.19 24.01
CA GLY A 29 22.58 0.19 25.25
C GLY A 29 21.75 1.11 26.14
N PHE A 30 20.43 1.00 26.07
CA PHE A 30 19.53 1.69 27.01
C PHE A 30 19.69 1.12 28.42
N SER A 31 19.70 1.99 29.42
CA SER A 31 19.64 1.60 30.82
C SER A 31 18.27 1.06 31.18
N GLU A 32 18.17 0.30 32.28
CA GLU A 32 16.86 -0.21 32.76
C GLU A 32 15.84 0.92 33.01
N GLU A 33 16.30 2.07 33.51
CA GLU A 33 15.45 3.23 33.75
C GLU A 33 14.91 3.84 32.43
N GLU A 34 15.74 3.87 31.37
CA GLU A 34 15.33 4.32 30.04
C GLU A 34 14.36 3.34 29.36
N LYS A 35 14.55 2.02 29.58
CA LYS A 35 13.64 0.99 29.11
C LYS A 35 12.27 1.08 29.79
N ASP A 36 12.26 1.24 31.10
CA ASP A 36 11.03 1.41 31.86
C ASP A 36 10.24 2.65 31.40
N TRP A 37 10.95 3.74 31.13
CA TRP A 37 10.36 4.95 30.61
C TRP A 37 9.80 4.80 29.19
N ALA A 38 10.55 4.13 28.31
CA ALA A 38 10.11 3.83 26.95
C ALA A 38 8.89 2.90 26.94
N ALA A 39 8.88 1.86 27.78
CA ALA A 39 7.76 0.96 27.95
C ALA A 39 6.49 1.69 28.49
N LEU A 40 6.68 2.59 29.45
CA LEU A 40 5.60 3.43 29.97
C LEU A 40 5.03 4.33 28.87
N LEU A 41 5.88 4.99 28.09
CA LEU A 41 5.45 5.85 26.99
C LEU A 41 4.66 5.06 25.95
N TYR A 42 5.16 3.90 25.54
CA TYR A 42 4.47 3.02 24.60
C TYR A 42 3.12 2.54 25.12
N SER A 43 3.02 2.25 26.44
CA SER A 43 1.77 1.84 27.06
C SER A 43 0.69 2.93 27.10
N THR A 44 1.09 4.20 26.98
CA THR A 44 0.16 5.35 26.94
C THR A 44 -0.39 5.67 25.56
N LEU A 45 0.19 5.07 24.51
CA LEU A 45 -0.25 5.27 23.14
C LEU A 45 -1.57 4.52 22.87
N THR A 46 -2.47 5.13 22.11
CA THR A 46 -3.61 4.42 21.53
C THR A 46 -3.13 3.43 20.48
N GLU A 47 -3.95 2.44 20.13
CA GLU A 47 -3.58 1.47 19.06
C GLU A 47 -3.31 2.19 17.73
N GLU A 48 -4.04 3.25 17.44
CA GLU A 48 -3.79 4.09 16.25
C GLU A 48 -2.43 4.80 16.32
N GLN A 49 -2.07 5.33 17.50
CA GLN A 49 -0.77 5.98 17.70
C GLN A 49 0.39 4.97 17.68
N LYS A 50 0.18 3.75 18.19
CA LYS A 50 1.17 2.67 18.09
C LYS A 50 1.45 2.32 16.63
N LEU A 51 0.39 2.16 15.81
CA LEU A 51 0.52 1.92 14.38
C LEU A 51 1.27 3.07 13.67
N THR A 52 0.95 4.33 14.01
CA THR A 52 1.64 5.51 13.47
C THR A 52 3.09 5.60 13.93
N TYR A 53 3.37 5.15 15.16
CA TYR A 53 4.69 5.19 15.76
C TYR A 53 5.60 4.10 15.18
N GLU A 54 5.05 2.92 14.89
CA GLU A 54 5.77 1.81 14.23
C GLU A 54 6.20 2.15 12.79
N ASP A 55 5.55 3.14 12.14
CA ASP A 55 5.90 3.69 10.82
C ASP A 55 6.69 5.01 10.90
N SER A 56 7.04 5.46 12.09
CA SER A 56 7.57 6.82 12.30
C SER A 56 9.03 7.01 11.91
N ASP A 57 9.75 5.94 11.56
CA ASP A 57 11.13 6.00 11.09
C ASP A 57 11.24 6.41 9.62
N GLY A 58 10.10 6.41 8.91
CA GLY A 58 10.04 6.87 7.52
C GLY A 58 10.75 5.95 6.53
N ASP A 59 11.19 4.76 6.96
CA ASP A 59 11.77 3.76 6.07
C ASP A 59 10.69 2.91 5.38
N GLY A 60 9.42 3.07 5.81
CA GLY A 60 8.27 2.39 5.22
C GLY A 60 8.20 0.90 5.54
N TYR A 61 9.03 0.40 6.46
CA TYR A 61 9.07 -1.01 6.80
C TYR A 61 8.36 -1.25 8.13
N TYR A 62 7.16 -1.77 8.04
CA TYR A 62 6.50 -2.37 9.19
C TYR A 62 7.14 -3.73 9.47
N ASN A 63 7.66 -3.93 10.68
CA ASN A 63 8.15 -5.23 11.13
C ASN A 63 7.01 -6.21 11.47
N THR A 64 5.78 -5.86 11.18
CA THR A 64 4.61 -6.70 11.41
C THR A 64 4.20 -7.36 10.11
N GLU A 65 4.05 -8.68 10.13
CA GLU A 65 3.15 -9.33 9.18
C GLU A 65 1.78 -8.71 9.40
N TYR A 66 1.30 -7.92 8.45
CA TYR A 66 -0.12 -7.59 8.42
C TYR A 66 -0.84 -8.94 8.31
N GLY A 67 -1.55 -9.33 9.35
CA GLY A 67 -2.41 -10.51 9.28
C GLY A 67 -3.33 -10.36 8.05
N ASP A 68 -3.92 -11.45 7.61
CA ASP A 68 -4.82 -11.45 6.45
C ASP A 68 -5.99 -10.51 6.70
N ILE A 69 -5.84 -9.26 6.24
CA ILE A 69 -6.88 -8.24 6.33
C ILE A 69 -7.79 -8.39 5.11
N THR A 70 -9.09 -8.49 5.36
CA THR A 70 -10.12 -8.43 4.32
C THR A 70 -11.09 -7.31 4.64
N PHE A 71 -11.23 -6.36 3.73
CA PHE A 71 -12.29 -5.35 3.79
C PHE A 71 -13.58 -5.94 3.25
N ALA A 72 -14.63 -5.98 4.07
CA ALA A 72 -15.94 -6.53 3.72
C ALA A 72 -17.09 -5.50 3.88
N ASP A 73 -16.75 -4.22 3.82
CA ASP A 73 -17.64 -3.07 3.99
C ASP A 73 -18.10 -2.44 2.66
N ALA A 74 -17.94 -3.19 1.56
CA ALA A 74 -18.42 -2.85 0.21
C ALA A 74 -19.02 -4.08 -0.46
N GLU A 75 -19.54 -3.94 -1.69
CA GLU A 75 -20.19 -5.00 -2.46
C GLU A 75 -19.25 -6.21 -2.67
N THR A 76 -17.98 -5.96 -3.00
CA THR A 76 -16.98 -7.01 -3.19
C THR A 76 -16.00 -7.01 -2.01
N PRO A 77 -15.87 -8.13 -1.30
CA PRO A 77 -14.82 -8.28 -0.27
C PRO A 77 -13.43 -8.16 -0.89
N VAL A 78 -12.55 -7.38 -0.27
CA VAL A 78 -11.23 -7.09 -0.82
C VAL A 78 -10.13 -7.60 0.11
N VAL A 79 -9.31 -8.52 -0.40
CA VAL A 79 -8.07 -8.96 0.26
C VAL A 79 -7.07 -7.81 0.22
N TYR A 80 -6.56 -7.42 1.38
CA TYR A 80 -5.63 -6.30 1.50
C TYR A 80 -4.18 -6.78 1.58
N TYR A 81 -3.33 -6.16 0.81
CA TYR A 81 -1.88 -6.29 0.90
C TYR A 81 -1.24 -4.92 1.12
N ASN A 82 -0.29 -4.85 2.07
CA ASN A 82 0.57 -3.68 2.21
C ASN A 82 1.91 -3.95 1.50
N GLN A 83 2.39 -3.01 0.68
CA GLN A 83 3.64 -3.16 -0.05
C GLN A 83 4.86 -3.28 0.87
N THR A 84 4.78 -2.75 2.09
CA THR A 84 5.87 -2.78 3.07
C THR A 84 5.84 -4.01 4.00
N ASP A 85 4.85 -4.90 3.85
CA ASP A 85 4.75 -6.12 4.63
C ASP A 85 6.06 -6.93 4.59
N ALA A 86 6.54 -7.37 5.77
CA ALA A 86 7.81 -8.08 5.93
C ALA A 86 7.95 -9.31 5.04
N ARG A 87 6.85 -9.93 4.61
CA ARG A 87 6.84 -11.09 3.72
C ARG A 87 7.43 -10.78 2.32
N TRP A 88 7.34 -9.54 1.86
CA TRP A 88 7.81 -9.14 0.52
C TRP A 88 8.43 -7.75 0.44
N GLY A 89 8.17 -6.84 1.39
CA GLY A 89 8.58 -5.43 1.34
C GLY A 89 10.07 -5.22 1.09
N ASN A 90 10.92 -6.07 1.67
CA ASN A 90 12.38 -6.03 1.49
C ASN A 90 12.89 -6.74 0.23
N LYS A 91 12.02 -7.41 -0.54
CA LYS A 91 12.43 -8.08 -1.77
C LYS A 91 12.60 -7.06 -2.90
N MET A 92 13.61 -7.29 -3.74
CA MET A 92 13.88 -6.41 -4.86
C MET A 92 12.74 -6.39 -5.87
N TYR A 93 12.41 -5.20 -6.35
CA TYR A 93 11.54 -4.97 -7.49
C TYR A 93 12.39 -4.48 -8.67
N GLY A 94 12.88 -5.41 -9.47
CA GLY A 94 13.83 -5.13 -10.54
C GLY A 94 15.26 -4.94 -10.02
N LYS A 95 15.97 -4.00 -10.61
CA LYS A 95 17.38 -3.71 -10.31
C LYS A 95 17.58 -2.59 -9.31
N SER A 96 16.55 -1.77 -9.11
CA SER A 96 16.60 -0.58 -8.24
C SER A 96 15.34 -0.48 -7.39
N GLY A 97 15.53 -0.45 -6.07
CA GLY A 97 14.47 -0.37 -5.09
C GLY A 97 13.81 -1.71 -4.76
N THR A 98 13.15 -1.73 -3.64
CA THR A 98 12.39 -2.87 -3.12
C THR A 98 10.91 -2.74 -3.44
N ILE A 99 10.13 -3.79 -3.15
CA ILE A 99 8.67 -3.73 -3.27
C ILE A 99 8.12 -2.67 -2.31
N GLY A 100 8.65 -2.58 -1.09
CA GLY A 100 8.27 -1.56 -0.11
C GLY A 100 8.44 -0.13 -0.62
N GLU A 101 9.51 0.12 -1.38
CA GLU A 101 9.82 1.46 -1.92
C GLU A 101 9.06 1.79 -3.22
N ALA A 102 8.88 0.80 -4.10
CA ALA A 102 8.46 1.04 -5.49
C ALA A 102 7.34 0.12 -5.99
N GLY A 103 6.82 -0.76 -5.12
CA GLY A 103 5.91 -1.84 -5.50
C GLY A 103 4.42 -1.52 -5.40
N CYS A 104 4.00 -0.26 -5.33
CA CYS A 104 2.57 0.08 -5.24
C CYS A 104 1.76 -0.47 -6.42
N GLY A 105 2.30 -0.45 -7.64
CA GLY A 105 1.64 -0.99 -8.83
C GLY A 105 1.38 -2.50 -8.75
N PRO A 106 2.41 -3.34 -8.56
CA PRO A 106 2.23 -4.77 -8.36
C PRO A 106 1.37 -5.12 -7.16
N THR A 107 1.46 -4.37 -6.05
CA THR A 107 0.65 -4.61 -4.87
C THR A 107 -0.82 -4.29 -5.11
N ALA A 108 -1.13 -3.16 -5.75
CA ALA A 108 -2.51 -2.82 -6.13
C ALA A 108 -3.11 -3.88 -7.07
N LEU A 109 -2.33 -4.36 -8.04
CA LEU A 109 -2.78 -5.43 -8.94
C LEU A 109 -2.98 -6.75 -8.19
N ALA A 110 -2.08 -7.12 -7.27
CA ALA A 110 -2.23 -8.32 -6.44
C ALA A 110 -3.50 -8.27 -5.57
N ILE A 111 -3.82 -7.10 -4.99
CA ILE A 111 -5.08 -6.89 -4.25
C ILE A 111 -6.29 -7.20 -5.13
N VAL A 112 -6.35 -6.65 -6.33
CA VAL A 112 -7.47 -6.85 -7.25
C VAL A 112 -7.57 -8.32 -7.69
N VAL A 113 -6.46 -8.91 -8.12
CA VAL A 113 -6.42 -10.31 -8.59
C VAL A 113 -6.83 -11.28 -7.49
N ALA A 114 -6.27 -11.15 -6.29
CA ALA A 114 -6.61 -12.02 -5.16
C ALA A 114 -8.07 -11.83 -4.68
N SER A 115 -8.67 -10.67 -4.93
CA SER A 115 -10.05 -10.36 -4.53
C SER A 115 -11.09 -10.83 -5.55
N MET A 116 -10.75 -10.84 -6.84
CA MET A 116 -11.70 -11.09 -7.92
C MET A 116 -11.50 -12.45 -8.62
N THR A 117 -10.42 -13.16 -8.33
CA THR A 117 -10.13 -14.45 -8.99
C THR A 117 -9.76 -15.51 -7.95
N GLU A 118 -9.66 -16.77 -8.40
CA GLU A 118 -9.15 -17.88 -7.59
C GLU A 118 -7.60 -17.91 -7.50
N HIS A 119 -6.92 -16.96 -8.14
CA HIS A 119 -5.47 -16.88 -8.11
C HIS A 119 -4.98 -16.37 -6.73
N GLN A 120 -4.21 -17.21 -6.05
CA GLN A 120 -3.54 -16.83 -4.81
C GLN A 120 -2.19 -16.19 -5.10
N VAL A 121 -2.21 -14.93 -5.54
CA VAL A 121 -0.99 -14.18 -5.85
C VAL A 121 -0.63 -13.23 -4.71
N THR A 122 0.66 -13.06 -4.49
CA THR A 122 1.20 -12.06 -3.55
C THR A 122 1.74 -10.85 -4.32
N PRO A 123 1.98 -9.71 -3.67
CA PRO A 123 2.71 -8.59 -4.27
C PRO A 123 4.06 -8.99 -4.87
N TYR A 124 4.74 -9.99 -4.28
CA TYR A 124 6.00 -10.49 -4.82
C TYR A 124 5.83 -11.21 -6.16
N ASP A 125 4.82 -12.09 -6.27
CA ASP A 125 4.57 -12.83 -7.51
C ASP A 125 4.26 -11.87 -8.67
N VAL A 126 3.39 -10.87 -8.42
CA VAL A 126 3.07 -9.86 -9.42
C VAL A 126 4.26 -8.96 -9.75
N ALA A 127 5.10 -8.62 -8.75
CA ALA A 127 6.32 -7.85 -8.98
C ALA A 127 7.32 -8.61 -9.87
N GLN A 128 7.50 -9.92 -9.64
CA GLN A 128 8.37 -10.76 -10.49
C GLN A 128 7.83 -10.81 -11.92
N TRP A 129 6.53 -11.11 -12.09
CA TRP A 129 5.89 -11.10 -13.41
C TRP A 129 6.05 -9.74 -14.11
N SER A 130 5.88 -8.64 -13.39
CA SER A 130 6.07 -7.29 -13.92
C SER A 130 7.49 -7.05 -14.43
N VAL A 131 8.50 -7.50 -13.70
CA VAL A 131 9.91 -7.40 -14.11
C VAL A 131 10.19 -8.24 -15.37
N GLU A 132 9.75 -9.49 -15.37
CA GLU A 132 9.97 -10.44 -16.48
C GLU A 132 9.32 -9.98 -17.77
N ASN A 133 8.19 -9.25 -17.69
CA ASN A 133 7.44 -8.77 -18.84
C ASN A 133 7.68 -7.28 -19.17
N GLY A 134 8.67 -6.65 -18.53
CA GLY A 134 9.11 -5.29 -18.87
C GLY A 134 8.22 -4.16 -18.39
N TYR A 135 7.38 -4.40 -17.38
CA TYR A 135 6.51 -3.38 -16.79
C TYR A 135 7.14 -2.63 -15.61
N ARG A 136 8.33 -3.05 -15.15
CA ARG A 136 9.12 -2.32 -14.16
C ARG A 136 9.75 -1.09 -14.80
N CYS A 137 9.48 0.09 -14.24
CA CYS A 137 10.15 1.34 -14.60
C CYS A 137 11.28 1.60 -13.60
N GLU A 138 12.50 1.22 -13.94
CA GLU A 138 13.65 1.31 -13.06
C GLU A 138 13.84 2.75 -12.53
N GLY A 139 14.06 2.85 -11.22
CA GLY A 139 14.20 4.14 -10.53
C GLY A 139 12.90 4.91 -10.28
N ASN A 140 11.73 4.37 -10.68
CA ASN A 140 10.47 5.11 -10.57
C ASN A 140 9.22 4.32 -10.17
N GLY A 141 9.21 3.01 -10.20
CA GLY A 141 8.00 2.19 -9.93
C GLY A 141 7.61 1.35 -11.14
N SER A 142 6.37 1.44 -11.58
CA SER A 142 5.83 0.65 -12.70
C SER A 142 5.37 1.53 -13.85
N TYR A 143 5.47 1.02 -15.08
CA TYR A 143 4.76 1.61 -16.20
C TYR A 143 3.24 1.45 -16.01
N HIS A 144 2.45 2.43 -16.45
CA HIS A 144 1.00 2.38 -16.33
C HIS A 144 0.38 1.20 -17.09
N SER A 145 1.06 0.71 -18.14
CA SER A 145 0.66 -0.47 -18.90
C SER A 145 0.70 -1.79 -18.10
N LEU A 146 1.36 -1.81 -16.93
CA LEU A 146 1.28 -2.93 -15.98
C LEU A 146 -0.18 -3.27 -15.65
N ILE A 147 -1.00 -2.25 -15.46
CA ILE A 147 -2.36 -2.43 -14.91
C ILE A 147 -3.27 -3.19 -15.88
N PRO A 148 -3.49 -2.74 -17.13
CA PRO A 148 -4.31 -3.51 -18.06
C PRO A 148 -3.67 -4.86 -18.43
N ALA A 149 -2.37 -4.89 -18.72
CA ALA A 149 -1.72 -6.13 -19.14
C ALA A 149 -1.70 -7.20 -18.03
N GLY A 150 -1.49 -6.79 -16.77
CA GLY A 150 -1.50 -7.71 -15.64
C GLY A 150 -2.91 -8.21 -15.31
N GLY A 151 -3.93 -7.36 -15.37
CA GLY A 151 -5.30 -7.81 -15.20
C GLY A 151 -5.70 -8.86 -16.24
N GLU A 152 -5.40 -8.61 -17.50
CA GLU A 152 -5.66 -9.55 -18.60
C GLU A 152 -4.86 -10.87 -18.45
N HIS A 153 -3.62 -10.78 -17.97
CA HIS A 153 -2.79 -11.96 -17.69
C HIS A 153 -3.43 -12.89 -16.67
N TYR A 154 -4.06 -12.32 -15.63
CA TYR A 154 -4.76 -13.08 -14.59
C TYR A 154 -6.25 -13.37 -14.91
N GLY A 155 -6.67 -13.15 -16.14
CA GLY A 155 -8.00 -13.54 -16.64
C GLY A 155 -9.11 -12.51 -16.41
N LEU A 156 -8.76 -11.29 -15.98
CA LEU A 156 -9.73 -10.21 -15.78
C LEU A 156 -9.85 -9.33 -17.03
N THR A 157 -11.03 -8.80 -17.25
CA THR A 157 -11.26 -7.75 -18.26
C THR A 157 -10.92 -6.40 -17.63
N VAL A 158 -10.08 -5.60 -18.32
CA VAL A 158 -9.64 -4.29 -17.82
C VAL A 158 -10.04 -3.18 -18.78
N THR A 159 -10.80 -2.21 -18.29
CA THR A 159 -11.25 -1.06 -19.08
C THR A 159 -10.71 0.24 -18.50
N GLY A 160 -9.84 0.92 -19.23
CA GLY A 160 -9.45 2.30 -18.91
C GLY A 160 -10.60 3.27 -19.17
N ILE A 161 -10.96 4.05 -18.17
CA ILE A 161 -12.10 4.99 -18.28
C ILE A 161 -11.69 6.46 -18.23
N GLY A 162 -10.38 6.74 -18.27
CA GLY A 162 -9.92 8.12 -18.06
C GLY A 162 -10.31 8.65 -16.68
N ASN A 163 -10.44 9.95 -16.53
CA ASN A 163 -10.94 10.59 -15.30
C ASN A 163 -12.45 10.86 -15.39
N ASP A 164 -13.23 9.80 -15.61
CA ASP A 164 -14.68 9.86 -15.69
C ASP A 164 -15.31 9.45 -14.36
N SER A 165 -15.68 10.44 -13.56
CA SER A 165 -16.25 10.23 -12.22
C SER A 165 -17.60 9.49 -12.25
N LYS A 166 -18.40 9.66 -13.28
CA LYS A 166 -19.68 8.98 -13.40
C LYS A 166 -19.49 7.48 -13.63
N ARG A 167 -18.67 7.12 -14.62
CA ARG A 167 -18.33 5.71 -14.89
C ARG A 167 -17.60 5.06 -13.71
N LEU A 168 -16.79 5.82 -12.99
CA LEU A 168 -16.13 5.35 -11.77
C LEU A 168 -17.15 4.92 -10.71
N VAL A 169 -18.09 5.82 -10.37
CA VAL A 169 -19.13 5.53 -9.36
C VAL A 169 -20.06 4.40 -9.82
N GLU A 170 -20.45 4.37 -11.10
CA GLU A 170 -21.24 3.26 -11.66
C GLU A 170 -20.51 1.92 -11.49
N ALA A 171 -19.24 1.83 -11.84
CA ALA A 171 -18.44 0.61 -11.70
C ALA A 171 -18.33 0.14 -10.25
N LEU A 172 -18.07 1.05 -9.30
CA LEU A 172 -17.99 0.72 -7.88
C LEU A 172 -19.34 0.26 -7.30
N ASN A 173 -20.46 0.84 -7.73
CA ASN A 173 -21.79 0.41 -7.35
C ASN A 173 -22.16 -0.98 -7.91
N GLU A 174 -21.55 -1.39 -9.02
CA GLU A 174 -21.69 -2.74 -9.59
C GLU A 174 -20.75 -3.77 -8.92
N GLY A 175 -20.05 -3.39 -7.86
CA GLY A 175 -19.09 -4.26 -7.17
C GLY A 175 -17.76 -4.46 -7.90
N LYS A 176 -17.50 -3.72 -8.97
CA LYS A 176 -16.21 -3.77 -9.68
C LYS A 176 -15.14 -3.05 -8.88
N LEU A 177 -13.90 -3.53 -9.01
CA LEU A 177 -12.75 -2.86 -8.43
C LEU A 177 -12.08 -1.96 -9.46
N VAL A 178 -11.47 -0.88 -8.99
CA VAL A 178 -10.79 0.08 -9.86
C VAL A 178 -9.39 0.34 -9.32
N ILE A 179 -8.36 0.22 -10.16
CA ILE A 179 -7.03 0.73 -9.82
C ILE A 179 -6.95 2.18 -10.32
N ALA A 180 -6.46 3.05 -9.44
CA ALA A 180 -6.23 4.46 -9.74
C ALA A 180 -4.76 4.81 -9.61
N ILE A 181 -4.21 5.59 -10.55
CA ILE A 181 -2.91 6.26 -10.40
C ILE A 181 -3.12 7.69 -9.91
N MET A 182 -2.64 7.96 -8.70
CA MET A 182 -2.75 9.25 -8.04
C MET A 182 -1.50 10.09 -8.32
N SER A 183 -1.67 11.40 -8.33
CA SER A 183 -0.60 12.40 -8.34
C SER A 183 -0.46 13.04 -6.95
N LYS A 184 0.40 14.06 -6.84
CA LYS A 184 0.63 14.76 -5.57
C LYS A 184 -0.67 15.20 -4.89
N GLY A 185 -0.86 14.78 -3.66
CA GLY A 185 -2.03 15.07 -2.85
C GLY A 185 -2.02 14.29 -1.54
N HIS A 186 -3.17 13.80 -1.11
CA HIS A 186 -3.36 13.07 0.15
C HIS A 186 -2.70 11.67 0.14
N PHE A 187 -2.57 11.05 -1.03
CA PHE A 187 -2.07 9.69 -1.16
C PHE A 187 -0.57 9.61 -1.43
N THR A 188 0.02 10.66 -1.97
CA THR A 188 1.43 10.66 -2.37
C THR A 188 1.97 12.07 -2.59
N SER A 189 3.29 12.22 -2.48
CA SER A 189 4.02 13.43 -2.90
C SER A 189 4.40 13.42 -4.39
N SER A 190 4.31 12.29 -5.08
CA SER A 190 4.74 12.10 -6.48
C SER A 190 3.72 11.35 -7.32
N GLY A 191 3.73 10.02 -7.27
CA GLY A 191 2.81 9.11 -7.96
C GLY A 191 2.58 7.87 -7.13
N HIS A 192 1.34 7.33 -7.11
CA HIS A 192 0.99 6.18 -6.30
C HIS A 192 -0.22 5.45 -6.85
N PHE A 193 -0.14 4.14 -6.96
CA PHE A 193 -1.28 3.31 -7.31
C PHE A 193 -2.06 2.91 -6.05
N ILE A 194 -3.38 3.09 -6.10
CA ILE A 194 -4.31 2.64 -5.05
C ILE A 194 -5.46 1.85 -5.68
N VAL A 195 -6.15 1.05 -4.88
CA VAL A 195 -7.38 0.37 -5.29
C VAL A 195 -8.58 1.13 -4.73
N LEU A 196 -9.54 1.45 -5.58
CA LEU A 196 -10.86 1.95 -5.19
C LEU A 196 -11.78 0.74 -5.14
N ARG A 197 -12.39 0.49 -3.98
CA ARG A 197 -13.06 -0.78 -3.67
C ARG A 197 -14.56 -0.66 -3.39
N GLY A 198 -15.07 0.56 -3.36
CA GLY A 198 -16.50 0.80 -3.15
C GLY A 198 -16.84 2.27 -3.02
N VAL A 199 -18.13 2.54 -2.94
CA VAL A 199 -18.70 3.85 -2.68
C VAL A 199 -19.72 3.72 -1.55
N THR A 200 -19.69 4.65 -0.59
CA THR A 200 -20.64 4.68 0.54
C THR A 200 -21.98 5.28 0.13
N GLU A 201 -22.99 5.12 0.98
CA GLU A 201 -24.30 5.77 0.78
C GLU A 201 -24.20 7.30 0.66
N ASP A 202 -23.21 7.91 1.34
CA ASP A 202 -22.94 9.35 1.27
C ASP A 202 -22.12 9.76 0.04
N GLY A 203 -21.75 8.80 -0.83
CA GLY A 203 -20.99 9.04 -2.06
C GLY A 203 -19.48 9.18 -1.86
N ASN A 204 -18.95 8.82 -0.69
CA ASN A 204 -17.52 8.76 -0.44
C ASN A 204 -16.91 7.47 -1.00
N ILE A 205 -15.65 7.52 -1.35
CA ILE A 205 -14.93 6.39 -1.94
C ILE A 205 -14.16 5.64 -0.85
N LEU A 206 -14.32 4.32 -0.84
CA LEU A 206 -13.54 3.39 -0.03
C LEU A 206 -12.32 2.95 -0.83
N VAL A 207 -11.16 2.94 -0.18
CA VAL A 207 -9.89 2.58 -0.83
C VAL A 207 -9.23 1.37 -0.14
N ALA A 208 -8.37 0.69 -0.88
CA ALA A 208 -7.32 -0.18 -0.35
C ALA A 208 -5.99 0.37 -0.86
N ASP A 209 -5.29 1.08 0.00
CA ASP A 209 -4.04 1.75 -0.31
C ASP A 209 -2.86 0.83 0.03
N PRO A 210 -2.06 0.39 -0.96
CA PRO A 210 -0.91 -0.48 -0.73
C PRO A 210 0.12 0.03 0.27
N ALA A 211 0.17 1.33 0.50
CA ALA A 211 1.15 1.94 1.40
C ALA A 211 0.57 2.37 2.75
N SER A 212 -0.75 2.21 2.99
CA SER A 212 -1.34 2.72 4.23
C SER A 212 -2.65 2.05 4.62
N VAL A 213 -2.61 1.25 5.68
CA VAL A 213 -3.82 0.73 6.34
C VAL A 213 -4.68 1.88 6.87
N LYS A 214 -4.05 2.93 7.39
CA LYS A 214 -4.77 4.10 7.92
C LYS A 214 -5.62 4.77 6.85
N ARG A 215 -5.08 5.01 5.65
CA ARG A 215 -5.84 5.57 4.53
C ARG A 215 -6.90 4.60 4.02
N SER A 216 -6.67 3.30 4.13
CA SER A 216 -7.62 2.26 3.73
C SER A 216 -8.84 2.15 4.66
N ASN A 217 -8.70 2.59 5.90
CA ASN A 217 -9.77 2.66 6.91
C ASN A 217 -10.51 4.01 6.93
N GLN A 218 -10.29 4.86 5.94
CA GLN A 218 -10.95 6.17 5.84
C GLN A 218 -11.85 6.20 4.60
N GLU A 219 -12.88 7.01 4.68
CA GLU A 219 -13.71 7.39 3.55
C GLU A 219 -13.15 8.64 2.88
N TRP A 220 -13.16 8.67 1.56
CA TRP A 220 -12.58 9.74 0.77
C TRP A 220 -13.63 10.42 -0.11
N ALA A 221 -13.74 11.72 -0.02
CA ALA A 221 -14.63 12.45 -0.91
C ALA A 221 -14.25 12.17 -2.39
N LEU A 222 -15.25 11.90 -3.23
CA LEU A 222 -15.05 11.64 -4.67
C LEU A 222 -14.21 12.74 -5.34
N GLY A 223 -14.40 14.00 -4.92
CA GLY A 223 -13.63 15.13 -5.43
C GLY A 223 -12.12 15.05 -5.14
N ILE A 224 -11.71 14.47 -4.02
CA ILE A 224 -10.28 14.24 -3.72
C ILE A 224 -9.72 13.22 -4.72
N ILE A 225 -10.41 12.10 -4.89
CA ILE A 225 -9.99 11.03 -5.82
C ILE A 225 -9.84 11.58 -7.24
N THR A 226 -10.84 12.30 -7.75
CA THR A 226 -10.84 12.78 -9.14
C THR A 226 -9.88 13.94 -9.37
N ASN A 227 -9.71 14.83 -8.39
CA ASN A 227 -8.80 15.99 -8.52
C ASN A 227 -7.33 15.59 -8.40
N GLU A 228 -7.03 14.57 -7.59
CA GLU A 228 -5.67 14.08 -7.36
C GLU A 228 -5.27 12.94 -8.31
N ALA A 229 -6.20 12.38 -9.08
CA ALA A 229 -5.89 11.42 -10.13
C ALA A 229 -4.90 12.00 -11.15
N SER A 230 -3.94 11.19 -11.58
CA SER A 230 -2.86 11.63 -12.46
C SER A 230 -3.37 12.07 -13.84
N ARG A 231 -3.13 13.33 -14.19
CA ARG A 231 -3.42 13.87 -15.53
C ARG A 231 -2.45 13.39 -16.61
N ARG A 232 -1.36 12.70 -16.20
CA ARG A 232 -0.34 12.17 -17.11
C ARG A 232 -0.44 10.65 -17.25
N ALA A 233 -1.56 10.06 -16.82
CA ALA A 233 -1.78 8.64 -16.93
C ALA A 233 -1.82 8.20 -18.40
N GLY A 234 -1.09 7.14 -18.71
CA GLY A 234 -1.14 6.44 -20.00
C GLY A 234 -2.03 5.22 -19.93
N SER A 235 -2.09 4.44 -21.01
CA SER A 235 -2.77 3.14 -21.09
C SER A 235 -4.23 3.15 -20.65
N GLY A 236 -4.96 4.24 -20.95
CA GLY A 236 -6.38 4.39 -20.60
C GLY A 236 -6.68 4.91 -19.19
N GLY A 237 -5.65 5.12 -18.36
CA GLY A 237 -5.81 5.67 -17.00
C GLY A 237 -6.32 7.12 -16.97
N PRO A 238 -6.48 7.70 -15.79
CA PRO A 238 -5.97 7.25 -14.48
C PRO A 238 -6.78 6.16 -13.77
N PHE A 239 -7.98 5.83 -14.24
CA PHE A 239 -8.83 4.81 -13.65
C PHE A 239 -8.96 3.62 -14.58
N TRP A 240 -8.68 2.40 -14.07
CA TRP A 240 -8.85 1.13 -14.76
C TRP A 240 -9.85 0.28 -13.98
N VAL A 241 -10.97 -0.01 -14.61
CA VAL A 241 -12.06 -0.84 -14.06
C VAL A 241 -11.77 -2.29 -14.37
N PHE A 242 -11.89 -3.14 -13.36
CA PHE A 242 -11.72 -4.59 -13.44
C PHE A 242 -13.08 -5.28 -13.35
N SER A 243 -13.29 -6.26 -14.22
CA SER A 243 -14.44 -7.16 -14.20
C SER A 243 -14.04 -8.56 -14.65
N ASP A 244 -14.90 -9.54 -14.38
CA ASP A 244 -14.77 -10.92 -14.85
C ASP A 244 -14.86 -11.03 -16.38
#